data_716a217f6c498c04249cbea641df9c7c
#
_entry.id   716a217f6c498c04249cbea641df9c7c
#
_cell.length_a   1.000
_cell.length_b   1.000
_cell.length_c   1.000
_cell.angle_alpha   90.00
_cell.angle_beta   90.00
_cell.angle_gamma   90.00
#
_symmetry.space_group_name_H-M   'P 1'
#
loop_
_entity.id
_entity.type
_entity.pdbx_description
1 polymer ?
#
loop_
_entity_poly.entity_id
_entity_poly.type
_entity_poly.pdbx_seq_one_letter_code
_entity_poly.pdbx_strand_id
1 'polypeptide(L)'
;MFFKIYDNLIDQESLTKLNDTLFDKFFPWYFFNKSVDSVNDQENLFYSPPVLRHCFALNGQIDPTRFFLIEPVLNSIAEKVQSNVEIVNAHANLMMASAVTTDKLDIPHIDLDGCPEDCYTAIFYLHDSKEPTVIYNETTDSNSTIDVSKLSIKTKVIPEKNRLSIWRTPRIHSAPGSVASPRIVINLNFRILNHANIV
;
A
#
# COMPACT_ATOMS: atom_id res chain seq x y z
N MET A 1 11.71 -14.64 6.94
CA MET A 1 11.24 -13.27 6.63
C MET A 1 9.98 -13.38 5.78
N PHE A 2 8.87 -12.77 6.21
CA PHE A 2 7.58 -12.87 5.52
C PHE A 2 7.50 -11.85 4.38
N PHE A 3 7.34 -12.34 3.15
CA PHE A 3 6.97 -11.59 1.95
C PHE A 3 6.23 -12.55 1.03
N LYS A 4 5.03 -12.20 0.63
CA LYS A 4 4.17 -13.01 -0.24
C LYS A 4 3.48 -12.16 -1.30
N ILE A 5 3.19 -12.78 -2.43
CA ILE A 5 2.34 -12.25 -3.51
C ILE A 5 1.21 -13.25 -3.73
N TYR A 6 0.01 -12.73 -3.88
CA TYR A 6 -1.18 -13.50 -4.20
C TYR A 6 -1.89 -12.86 -5.39
N ASP A 7 -2.13 -13.63 -6.42
CA ASP A 7 -2.91 -13.23 -7.59
C ASP A 7 -4.35 -13.70 -7.45
N ASN A 8 -5.28 -13.00 -8.11
CA ASN A 8 -6.71 -13.29 -8.05
C ASN A 8 -7.22 -13.39 -6.60
N LEU A 9 -6.92 -12.35 -5.81
CA LEU A 9 -7.15 -12.36 -4.37
C LEU A 9 -8.63 -12.44 -4.00
N ILE A 10 -9.47 -11.64 -4.66
CA ILE A 10 -10.92 -11.57 -4.42
C ILE A 10 -11.69 -12.02 -5.66
N ASP A 11 -12.95 -12.37 -5.48
CA ASP A 11 -13.82 -12.74 -6.59
C ASP A 11 -14.09 -11.57 -7.55
N GLN A 12 -14.54 -11.89 -8.77
CA GLN A 12 -14.72 -10.90 -9.83
C GLN A 12 -15.86 -9.91 -9.53
N GLU A 13 -16.91 -10.33 -8.82
CA GLU A 13 -18.02 -9.46 -8.45
C GLU A 13 -17.59 -8.38 -7.46
N SER A 14 -16.89 -8.78 -6.39
CA SER A 14 -16.29 -7.89 -5.39
C SER A 14 -15.29 -6.92 -6.03
N LEU A 15 -14.45 -7.42 -6.93
CA LEU A 15 -13.47 -6.60 -7.64
C LEU A 15 -14.14 -5.55 -8.53
N THR A 16 -15.18 -5.94 -9.26
CA THR A 16 -15.94 -5.03 -10.14
C THR A 16 -16.62 -3.95 -9.31
N LYS A 17 -17.34 -4.34 -8.25
CA LYS A 17 -18.00 -3.40 -7.34
C LYS A 17 -17.02 -2.39 -6.73
N LEU A 18 -15.87 -2.86 -6.27
CA LEU A 18 -14.83 -2.00 -5.69
C LEU A 18 -14.31 -1.01 -6.74
N ASN A 19 -13.96 -1.51 -7.93
CA ASN A 19 -13.47 -0.69 -9.04
C ASN A 19 -14.49 0.37 -9.46
N ASP A 20 -15.74 -0.02 -9.74
CA ASP A 20 -16.79 0.88 -10.20
C ASP A 20 -17.09 1.96 -9.16
N THR A 21 -17.08 1.59 -7.87
CA THR A 21 -17.29 2.55 -6.79
C THR A 21 -16.13 3.56 -6.69
N LEU A 22 -14.88 3.11 -6.77
CA LEU A 22 -13.72 4.01 -6.69
C LEU A 22 -13.59 4.95 -7.90
N PHE A 23 -14.12 4.55 -9.07
CA PHE A 23 -14.18 5.41 -10.26
C PHE A 23 -15.47 6.21 -10.39
N ASP A 24 -16.41 6.05 -9.47
CA ASP A 24 -17.61 6.87 -9.48
C ASP A 24 -17.26 8.34 -9.26
N LYS A 25 -17.89 9.22 -10.06
CA LYS A 25 -17.64 10.67 -9.99
C LYS A 25 -18.00 11.33 -8.65
N PHE A 26 -18.79 10.66 -7.83
CA PHE A 26 -19.19 11.12 -6.50
C PHE A 26 -18.40 10.44 -5.38
N PHE A 27 -17.44 9.56 -5.71
CA PHE A 27 -16.59 8.97 -4.69
C PHE A 27 -15.71 10.05 -4.05
N PRO A 28 -15.65 10.18 -2.72
CA PRO A 28 -14.95 11.26 -2.04
C PRO A 28 -13.45 11.01 -2.02
N TRP A 29 -12.76 11.58 -2.99
CA TRP A 29 -11.32 11.65 -3.04
C TRP A 29 -10.83 12.96 -2.41
N TYR A 30 -9.77 12.87 -1.60
CA TYR A 30 -9.12 14.02 -0.98
C TYR A 30 -7.74 14.23 -1.57
N PHE A 31 -7.42 15.47 -1.92
CA PHE A 31 -6.14 15.82 -2.54
C PHE A 31 -5.03 15.92 -1.50
N PHE A 32 -3.92 15.24 -1.77
CA PHE A 32 -2.66 15.36 -1.05
C PHE A 32 -1.59 15.81 -2.04
N ASN A 33 -0.86 16.87 -1.71
CA ASN A 33 0.17 17.45 -2.58
C ASN A 33 1.43 16.57 -2.69
N LYS A 34 1.59 15.60 -1.80
CA LYS A 34 2.63 14.57 -1.82
C LYS A 34 2.04 13.23 -1.40
N SER A 35 2.53 12.15 -1.99
CA SER A 35 2.16 10.77 -1.61
C SER A 35 2.76 10.39 -0.27
N VAL A 36 3.97 10.87 0.00
CA VAL A 36 4.73 10.67 1.24
C VAL A 36 5.27 12.02 1.71
N ASP A 37 5.09 12.33 2.98
CA ASP A 37 5.71 13.50 3.58
C ASP A 37 7.22 13.24 3.77
N SER A 38 8.06 14.07 3.17
CA SER A 38 9.50 13.93 3.32
C SER A 38 9.95 14.48 4.67
N VAL A 39 10.68 13.68 5.40
CA VAL A 39 11.33 14.08 6.65
C VAL A 39 12.74 14.64 6.40
N ASN A 40 13.31 14.40 5.20
CA ASN A 40 14.67 14.81 4.82
C ASN A 40 14.70 15.42 3.42
N ASP A 41 15.60 16.39 3.16
CA ASP A 41 15.85 17.09 1.89
C ASP A 41 16.41 16.18 0.76
N GLN A 42 15.69 15.08 0.46
CA GLN A 42 16.09 14.12 -0.58
C GLN A 42 15.31 14.31 -1.90
N GLU A 43 14.65 15.45 -2.05
CA GLU A 43 13.81 15.78 -3.22
C GLU A 43 14.57 15.72 -4.56
N ASN A 44 15.90 15.86 -4.54
CA ASN A 44 16.70 15.73 -5.76
C ASN A 44 16.82 14.30 -6.29
N LEU A 45 16.68 13.27 -5.43
CA LEU A 45 16.83 11.86 -5.78
C LEU A 45 15.47 11.19 -6.02
N PHE A 46 14.43 11.68 -5.36
CA PHE A 46 13.09 11.10 -5.37
C PHE A 46 12.07 12.14 -5.81
N TYR A 47 10.91 11.66 -6.19
CA TYR A 47 9.79 12.51 -6.56
C TYR A 47 8.52 11.98 -5.90
N SER A 48 8.00 12.72 -4.91
CA SER A 48 6.74 12.40 -4.27
C SER A 48 5.59 13.06 -5.02
N PRO A 49 4.84 12.30 -5.82
CA PRO A 49 3.77 12.86 -6.64
C PRO A 49 2.57 13.25 -5.79
N PRO A 50 1.74 14.19 -6.27
CA PRO A 50 0.43 14.40 -5.68
C PRO A 50 -0.45 13.16 -5.90
N VAL A 51 -1.28 12.87 -4.92
CA VAL A 51 -2.23 11.75 -4.96
C VAL A 51 -3.61 12.18 -4.49
N LEU A 52 -4.64 11.51 -4.99
CA LEU A 52 -5.96 11.54 -4.41
C LEU A 52 -6.10 10.34 -3.47
N ARG A 53 -6.52 10.58 -2.25
CA ARG A 53 -6.62 9.55 -1.21
C ARG A 53 -8.02 9.49 -0.62
N HIS A 54 -8.49 8.27 -0.37
CA HIS A 54 -9.65 8.01 0.47
C HIS A 54 -9.24 7.12 1.64
N CYS A 55 -9.60 7.51 2.85
CA CYS A 55 -9.25 6.78 4.06
C CYS A 55 -10.43 5.90 4.51
N PHE A 56 -10.26 4.58 4.49
CA PHE A 56 -11.22 3.61 5.00
C PHE A 56 -11.03 3.31 6.49
N ALA A 57 -9.78 3.42 6.97
CA ALA A 57 -9.44 3.27 8.38
C ALA A 57 -8.19 4.07 8.72
N LEU A 58 -8.17 4.67 9.90
CA LEU A 58 -7.04 5.41 10.45
C LEU A 58 -6.91 5.13 11.95
N ASN A 59 -5.75 4.64 12.39
CA ASN A 59 -5.47 4.28 13.79
C ASN A 59 -6.56 3.36 14.39
N GLY A 60 -7.01 2.37 13.61
CA GLY A 60 -8.04 1.43 14.01
C GLY A 60 -9.49 1.97 13.94
N GLN A 61 -9.68 3.24 13.65
CA GLN A 61 -11.01 3.82 13.45
C GLN A 61 -11.43 3.67 12.00
N ILE A 62 -12.55 2.99 11.77
CA ILE A 62 -13.06 2.70 10.43
C ILE A 62 -14.06 3.77 9.95
N ASP A 63 -14.10 4.02 8.64
CA ASP A 63 -15.20 4.74 8.00
C ASP A 63 -16.43 3.82 7.93
N PRO A 64 -17.47 4.05 8.75
CA PRO A 64 -18.61 3.15 8.80
C PRO A 64 -19.44 3.13 7.52
N THR A 65 -19.20 4.08 6.62
CA THR A 65 -20.00 4.23 5.39
C THR A 65 -19.37 3.54 4.19
N ARG A 66 -18.05 3.28 4.19
CA ARG A 66 -17.32 2.77 3.03
C ARG A 66 -16.37 1.61 3.32
N PHE A 67 -16.12 1.30 4.58
CA PHE A 67 -15.22 0.22 4.96
C PHE A 67 -15.61 -1.13 4.34
N PHE A 68 -16.92 -1.38 4.16
CA PHE A 68 -17.45 -2.59 3.54
C PHE A 68 -16.90 -2.86 2.12
N LEU A 69 -16.40 -1.82 1.42
CA LEU A 69 -15.81 -1.98 0.09
C LEU A 69 -14.52 -2.78 0.10
N ILE A 70 -13.75 -2.69 1.19
CA ILE A 70 -12.46 -3.38 1.33
C ILE A 70 -12.55 -4.65 2.18
N GLU A 71 -13.70 -4.95 2.80
CA GLU A 71 -13.88 -6.18 3.58
C GLU A 71 -13.56 -7.46 2.78
N PRO A 72 -13.92 -7.60 1.47
CA PRO A 72 -13.52 -8.78 0.71
C PRO A 72 -12.00 -8.96 0.63
N VAL A 73 -11.25 -7.86 0.53
CA VAL A 73 -9.78 -7.90 0.53
C VAL A 73 -9.25 -8.35 1.90
N LEU A 74 -9.78 -7.78 2.99
CA LEU A 74 -9.37 -8.13 4.36
C LEU A 74 -9.70 -9.59 4.71
N ASN A 75 -10.89 -10.06 4.32
CA ASN A 75 -11.30 -11.44 4.54
C ASN A 75 -10.38 -12.42 3.80
N SER A 76 -10.05 -12.10 2.54
CA SER A 76 -9.09 -12.91 1.77
C SER A 76 -7.68 -12.87 2.38
N ILE A 77 -7.24 -11.74 2.92
CA ILE A 77 -5.96 -11.67 3.66
C ILE A 77 -6.02 -12.60 4.87
N ALA A 78 -7.08 -12.52 5.69
CA ALA A 78 -7.24 -13.36 6.90
C ALA A 78 -7.19 -14.86 6.55
N GLU A 79 -7.85 -15.27 5.46
CA GLU A 79 -7.79 -16.64 4.94
C GLU A 79 -6.37 -17.04 4.51
N LYS A 80 -5.66 -16.17 3.77
CA LYS A 80 -4.29 -16.46 3.28
C LYS A 80 -3.26 -16.54 4.41
N VAL A 81 -3.44 -15.75 5.46
CA VAL A 81 -2.55 -15.79 6.64
C VAL A 81 -3.03 -16.78 7.71
N GLN A 82 -4.20 -17.40 7.52
CA GLN A 82 -4.83 -18.36 8.44
C GLN A 82 -4.99 -17.81 9.86
N SER A 83 -5.35 -16.53 9.97
CA SER A 83 -5.48 -15.81 11.23
C SER A 83 -6.41 -14.63 11.10
N ASN A 84 -6.98 -14.17 12.21
CA ASN A 84 -7.69 -12.90 12.22
C ASN A 84 -6.71 -11.74 12.01
N VAL A 85 -7.18 -10.69 11.33
CA VAL A 85 -6.44 -9.46 11.11
C VAL A 85 -7.15 -8.30 11.78
N GLU A 86 -6.38 -7.43 12.40
CA GLU A 86 -6.85 -6.17 12.98
C GLU A 86 -6.30 -5.03 12.14
N ILE A 87 -7.20 -4.26 11.52
CA ILE A 87 -6.78 -3.14 10.69
C ILE A 87 -6.27 -1.99 11.55
N VAL A 88 -5.13 -1.42 11.15
CA VAL A 88 -4.57 -0.19 11.72
C VAL A 88 -4.87 0.98 10.82
N ASN A 89 -4.44 0.90 9.56
CA ASN A 89 -4.75 1.90 8.54
C ASN A 89 -5.17 1.21 7.24
N ALA A 90 -6.11 1.84 6.54
CA ALA A 90 -6.50 1.41 5.19
C ALA A 90 -6.87 2.63 4.36
N HIS A 91 -6.25 2.77 3.20
CA HIS A 91 -6.60 3.86 2.29
C HIS A 91 -6.41 3.46 0.83
N ALA A 92 -7.29 3.96 -0.02
CA ALA A 92 -7.08 3.95 -1.45
C ALA A 92 -6.23 5.16 -1.84
N ASN A 93 -5.23 4.95 -2.69
CA ASN A 93 -4.45 6.00 -3.33
C ASN A 93 -4.67 5.94 -4.83
N LEU A 94 -5.17 7.03 -5.41
CA LEU A 94 -5.26 7.23 -6.85
C LEU A 94 -4.13 8.16 -7.28
N MET A 95 -3.19 7.60 -8.01
CA MET A 95 -2.15 8.33 -8.71
C MET A 95 -2.63 8.63 -10.14
N MET A 96 -2.70 9.90 -10.51
CA MET A 96 -3.11 10.33 -11.84
C MET A 96 -1.98 10.12 -12.85
N ALA A 97 -2.34 9.83 -14.09
CA ALA A 97 -1.37 9.79 -15.19
C ALA A 97 -0.61 11.11 -15.28
N SER A 98 0.70 11.02 -15.40
CA SER A 98 1.57 12.21 -15.55
C SER A 98 2.02 12.36 -17.00
N ALA A 99 1.87 13.56 -17.54
CA ALA A 99 2.47 13.92 -18.83
C ALA A 99 4.01 14.00 -18.76
N VAL A 100 4.54 14.22 -17.56
CA VAL A 100 5.98 14.20 -17.29
C VAL A 100 6.32 12.85 -16.69
N THR A 101 6.91 11.98 -17.48
CA THR A 101 7.44 10.71 -16.99
C THR A 101 8.77 10.95 -16.26
N THR A 102 8.94 10.28 -15.14
CA THR A 102 10.21 10.26 -14.42
C THR A 102 10.56 8.83 -14.05
N ASP A 103 11.84 8.48 -14.17
CA ASP A 103 12.37 7.22 -13.67
C ASP A 103 12.61 7.24 -12.15
N LYS A 104 12.39 8.41 -11.52
CA LYS A 104 12.51 8.54 -10.07
C LYS A 104 11.42 7.74 -9.38
N LEU A 105 11.78 7.11 -8.29
CA LEU A 105 10.86 6.51 -7.36
C LEU A 105 10.29 7.59 -6.42
N ASP A 106 9.16 7.28 -5.80
CA ASP A 106 8.69 8.01 -4.63
C ASP A 106 9.66 7.81 -3.46
N ILE A 107 9.59 8.68 -2.46
CA ILE A 107 10.46 8.68 -1.30
C ILE A 107 10.37 7.30 -0.60
N PRO A 108 11.53 6.62 -0.37
CA PRO A 108 11.56 5.41 0.42
C PRO A 108 11.03 5.66 1.83
N HIS A 109 10.10 4.83 2.28
CA HIS A 109 9.42 5.00 3.56
C HIS A 109 8.95 3.67 4.15
N ILE A 110 8.54 3.72 5.40
CA ILE A 110 7.69 2.74 6.06
C ILE A 110 6.33 3.38 6.34
N ASP A 111 5.27 2.59 6.31
CA ASP A 111 3.91 3.12 6.51
C ASP A 111 3.59 3.47 7.96
N LEU A 112 4.22 2.78 8.92
CA LEU A 112 3.96 2.93 10.34
C LEU A 112 5.28 3.04 11.13
N ASP A 113 5.53 4.21 11.70
CA ASP A 113 6.64 4.42 12.63
C ASP A 113 6.35 3.71 13.96
N GLY A 114 7.38 3.09 14.54
CA GLY A 114 7.28 2.44 15.86
C GLY A 114 6.29 1.27 15.94
N CYS A 115 5.97 0.65 14.79
CA CYS A 115 5.00 -0.44 14.77
C CYS A 115 5.54 -1.70 15.46
N PRO A 116 4.72 -2.39 16.29
CA PRO A 116 5.09 -3.68 16.87
C PRO A 116 5.47 -4.74 15.84
N GLU A 117 6.15 -5.79 16.29
CA GLU A 117 6.65 -6.87 15.43
C GLU A 117 5.57 -7.68 14.71
N ASP A 118 4.31 -7.58 15.12
CA ASP A 118 3.14 -8.27 14.56
C ASP A 118 2.44 -7.48 13.45
N CYS A 119 2.98 -6.34 13.03
CA CYS A 119 2.43 -5.50 11.98
C CYS A 119 2.87 -5.92 10.58
N TYR A 120 1.94 -5.74 9.64
CA TYR A 120 2.13 -6.03 8.22
C TYR A 120 1.65 -4.88 7.37
N THR A 121 2.32 -4.67 6.25
CA THR A 121 1.89 -3.82 5.15
C THR A 121 1.45 -4.70 4.00
N ALA A 122 0.32 -4.38 3.38
CA ALA A 122 -0.10 -4.99 2.13
C ALA A 122 -0.56 -3.92 1.13
N ILE A 123 -0.26 -4.17 -0.14
CA ILE A 123 -0.76 -3.36 -1.24
C ILE A 123 -1.59 -4.25 -2.17
N PHE A 124 -2.86 -3.90 -2.31
CA PHE A 124 -3.76 -4.51 -3.26
C PHE A 124 -3.86 -3.64 -4.51
N TYR A 125 -3.60 -4.23 -5.67
CA TYR A 125 -3.56 -3.54 -6.96
C TYR A 125 -4.88 -3.74 -7.71
N LEU A 126 -5.56 -2.62 -8.02
CA LEU A 126 -6.81 -2.67 -8.78
C LEU A 126 -6.59 -2.78 -10.28
N HIS A 127 -5.41 -2.39 -10.77
CA HIS A 127 -5.11 -2.32 -12.20
C HIS A 127 -3.70 -2.81 -12.49
N ASP A 128 -3.50 -3.23 -13.73
CA ASP A 128 -2.17 -3.48 -14.26
C ASP A 128 -1.40 -2.15 -14.39
N SER A 129 -0.11 -2.18 -14.08
CA SER A 129 0.80 -1.06 -14.31
C SER A 129 2.19 -1.61 -14.58
N LYS A 130 2.97 -0.91 -15.41
CA LYS A 130 4.37 -1.27 -15.65
C LYS A 130 5.31 -0.76 -14.57
N GLU A 131 4.86 0.25 -13.83
CA GLU A 131 5.64 0.93 -12.80
C GLU A 131 5.55 0.15 -11.48
N PRO A 132 6.67 -0.48 -11.03
CA PRO A 132 6.65 -1.38 -9.88
C PRO A 132 6.57 -0.65 -8.55
N THR A 133 6.06 -1.36 -7.53
CA THR A 133 6.39 -1.07 -6.15
C THR A 133 7.75 -1.70 -5.83
N VAL A 134 8.69 -0.90 -5.31
CA VAL A 134 10.03 -1.36 -4.94
C VAL A 134 10.07 -1.68 -3.44
N ILE A 135 10.58 -2.87 -3.11
CA ILE A 135 10.78 -3.32 -1.73
C ILE A 135 12.30 -3.42 -1.49
N TYR A 136 12.78 -2.83 -0.40
CA TYR A 136 14.18 -2.86 -0.03
C TYR A 136 14.51 -3.98 0.96
N ASN A 137 15.79 -4.33 1.09
CA ASN A 137 16.25 -5.29 2.08
C ASN A 137 16.23 -4.72 3.50
N GLU A 138 16.39 -3.43 3.61
CA GLU A 138 16.55 -2.71 4.86
C GLU A 138 15.19 -2.53 5.56
N THR A 139 15.27 -2.41 6.88
CA THR A 139 14.15 -2.14 7.79
C THR A 139 14.57 -1.00 8.72
N THR A 140 13.60 -0.23 9.19
CA THR A 140 13.80 0.81 10.18
C THR A 140 12.52 0.99 11.00
N ASP A 141 12.65 1.45 12.22
CA ASP A 141 11.52 1.77 13.10
C ASP A 141 11.01 3.21 12.95
N SER A 142 11.74 4.04 12.18
CA SER A 142 11.33 5.41 11.90
C SER A 142 11.77 5.88 10.51
N ASN A 143 10.87 6.61 9.82
CA ASN A 143 11.15 7.25 8.55
C ASN A 143 12.31 8.27 8.64
N SER A 144 12.49 8.90 9.79
CA SER A 144 13.56 9.88 10.00
C SER A 144 14.98 9.31 9.96
N THR A 145 15.11 7.99 10.11
CA THR A 145 16.42 7.29 10.16
C THR A 145 16.79 6.61 8.84
N ILE A 146 15.99 6.77 7.78
CA ILE A 146 16.29 6.15 6.48
C ILE A 146 17.49 6.82 5.82
N ASP A 147 18.56 6.05 5.65
CA ASP A 147 19.73 6.43 4.86
C ASP A 147 19.64 5.78 3.48
N VAL A 148 19.18 6.56 2.50
CA VAL A 148 18.92 6.08 1.13
C VAL A 148 20.18 5.57 0.43
N SER A 149 21.38 6.04 0.83
CA SER A 149 22.64 5.58 0.24
C SER A 149 22.96 4.12 0.56
N LYS A 150 22.31 3.57 1.59
CA LYS A 150 22.45 2.19 2.04
C LYS A 150 21.37 1.24 1.55
N LEU A 151 20.36 1.77 0.86
CA LEU A 151 19.25 0.94 0.40
C LEU A 151 19.68 0.02 -0.73
N SER A 152 19.29 -1.24 -0.61
CA SER A 152 19.45 -2.26 -1.64
C SER A 152 18.11 -2.87 -2.00
N ILE A 153 17.82 -2.97 -3.30
CA ILE A 153 16.55 -3.50 -3.78
C ILE A 153 16.48 -5.00 -3.49
N LYS A 154 15.45 -5.40 -2.75
CA LYS A 154 15.11 -6.81 -2.53
C LYS A 154 14.32 -7.38 -3.70
N THR A 155 13.26 -6.67 -4.11
CA THR A 155 12.38 -7.08 -5.19
C THR A 155 11.59 -5.90 -5.74
N LYS A 156 11.09 -6.07 -6.95
CA LYS A 156 10.13 -5.16 -7.59
C LYS A 156 8.84 -5.92 -7.82
N VAL A 157 7.74 -5.41 -7.30
CA VAL A 157 6.41 -5.98 -7.50
C VAL A 157 5.74 -5.25 -8.65
N ILE A 158 5.55 -5.95 -9.76
CA ILE A 158 4.78 -5.41 -10.89
C ILE A 158 3.29 -5.48 -10.53
N PRO A 159 2.57 -4.35 -10.55
CA PRO A 159 1.14 -4.35 -10.34
C PRO A 159 0.41 -5.17 -11.41
N GLU A 160 -0.40 -6.11 -10.97
CA GLU A 160 -1.36 -6.81 -11.80
C GLU A 160 -2.74 -6.68 -11.15
N LYS A 161 -3.77 -6.56 -11.96
CA LYS A 161 -5.15 -6.46 -11.48
C LYS A 161 -5.48 -7.63 -10.56
N ASN A 162 -6.06 -7.32 -9.40
CA ASN A 162 -6.41 -8.31 -8.37
C ASN A 162 -5.21 -9.03 -7.72
N ARG A 163 -4.04 -8.38 -7.73
CA ARG A 163 -2.84 -8.84 -7.02
C ARG A 163 -2.73 -8.20 -5.65
N LEU A 164 -2.32 -8.96 -4.66
CA LEU A 164 -1.87 -8.48 -3.36
C LEU A 164 -0.39 -8.76 -3.18
N SER A 165 0.36 -7.78 -2.74
CA SER A 165 1.68 -7.98 -2.13
C SER A 165 1.59 -7.70 -0.64
N ILE A 166 2.19 -8.56 0.20
CA ILE A 166 2.17 -8.44 1.65
C ILE A 166 3.56 -8.70 2.22
N TRP A 167 3.97 -7.88 3.19
CA TRP A 167 5.22 -8.04 3.91
C TRP A 167 5.12 -7.58 5.36
N ARG A 168 6.06 -8.04 6.17
CA ARG A 168 6.16 -7.61 7.57
C ARG A 168 6.72 -6.19 7.64
N THR A 169 6.05 -5.32 8.37
CA THR A 169 6.53 -4.01 8.79
C THR A 169 7.63 -4.18 9.86
N PRO A 170 8.66 -3.36 9.97
CA PRO A 170 8.87 -2.09 9.28
C PRO A 170 9.84 -2.21 8.09
N ARG A 171 9.37 -2.63 6.94
CA ARG A 171 10.19 -2.76 5.73
C ARG A 171 10.06 -1.53 4.85
N ILE A 172 11.22 -0.99 4.45
CA ILE A 172 11.29 0.17 3.57
C ILE A 172 10.82 -0.22 2.17
N HIS A 173 10.00 0.63 1.59
CA HIS A 173 9.49 0.48 0.23
C HIS A 173 9.28 1.83 -0.45
N SER A 174 9.08 1.81 -1.78
CA SER A 174 8.78 2.99 -2.59
C SER A 174 7.72 2.67 -3.62
N ALA A 175 6.86 3.63 -3.90
CA ALA A 175 5.99 3.64 -5.07
C ALA A 175 6.75 4.19 -6.31
N PRO A 176 6.19 4.11 -7.54
CA PRO A 176 6.70 4.88 -8.66
C PRO A 176 6.46 6.37 -8.44
N GLY A 177 7.38 7.22 -8.90
CA GLY A 177 7.22 8.68 -8.87
C GLY A 177 6.26 9.21 -9.94
N SER A 178 5.99 8.43 -10.99
CA SER A 178 4.99 8.74 -12.03
C SER A 178 4.39 7.47 -12.61
N VAL A 179 3.22 7.59 -13.21
CA VAL A 179 2.52 6.49 -13.89
C VAL A 179 2.02 6.93 -15.26
N ALA A 180 2.04 6.03 -16.24
CA ALA A 180 1.59 6.30 -17.60
C ALA A 180 0.05 6.33 -17.73
N SER A 181 -0.65 5.65 -16.81
CA SER A 181 -2.11 5.61 -16.73
C SER A 181 -2.55 5.77 -15.27
N PRO A 182 -3.79 6.20 -14.98
CA PRO A 182 -4.27 6.27 -13.60
C PRO A 182 -4.09 4.93 -12.88
N ARG A 183 -3.53 4.98 -11.68
CA ARG A 183 -3.24 3.79 -10.86
C ARG A 183 -3.93 3.92 -9.52
N ILE A 184 -4.79 2.97 -9.19
CA ILE A 184 -5.35 2.85 -7.84
C ILE A 184 -4.75 1.65 -7.15
N VAL A 185 -4.30 1.88 -5.92
CA VAL A 185 -3.90 0.83 -4.99
C VAL A 185 -4.65 1.02 -3.67
N ILE A 186 -4.91 -0.09 -2.97
CA ILE A 186 -5.35 -0.05 -1.58
C ILE A 186 -4.18 -0.45 -0.72
N ASN A 187 -3.71 0.49 0.10
CA ASN A 187 -2.68 0.27 1.10
C ASN A 187 -3.35 -0.11 2.41
N LEU A 188 -2.88 -1.19 3.00
CA LEU A 188 -3.42 -1.81 4.21
C LEU A 188 -2.29 -2.03 5.21
N ASN A 189 -2.44 -1.48 6.41
CA ASN A 189 -1.57 -1.78 7.52
C ASN A 189 -2.41 -2.46 8.60
N PHE A 190 -1.98 -3.62 9.04
CA PHE A 190 -2.75 -4.46 9.95
C PHE A 190 -1.86 -5.31 10.84
N ARG A 191 -2.44 -5.82 11.91
CA ARG A 191 -1.82 -6.79 12.81
C ARG A 191 -2.42 -8.18 12.54
N ILE A 192 -1.59 -9.19 12.64
CA ILE A 192 -2.05 -10.58 12.66
C ILE A 192 -2.24 -10.96 14.12
N LEU A 193 -3.50 -11.18 14.51
CA LEU A 193 -3.86 -11.53 15.87
C LEU A 193 -3.55 -13.00 16.11
N ASN A 194 -2.48 -13.25 16.85
CA ASN A 194 -2.03 -14.51 17.41
C ASN A 194 -2.54 -15.81 16.76
N HIS A 195 -1.64 -16.53 16.17
CA HIS A 195 -1.74 -17.98 16.15
C HIS A 195 -1.81 -18.47 17.60
N ALA A 196 -3.00 -18.78 18.11
CA ALA A 196 -3.09 -19.75 19.16
C ALA A 196 -2.34 -20.99 18.65
N ASN A 197 -1.20 -21.31 19.27
CA ASN A 197 -0.33 -22.43 19.00
C ASN A 197 -1.02 -23.55 18.20
N ILE A 198 -0.77 -23.57 16.88
CA ILE A 198 -0.96 -24.79 16.12
C ILE A 198 0.29 -25.61 16.44
N VAL A 199 0.11 -26.51 17.40
CA VAL A 199 1.03 -27.62 17.74
C VAL A 199 1.03 -28.61 16.58
#